data_c1313cb48e97ef48b9deb82be8a24eb5
#
_entry.id   c1313cb48e97ef48b9deb82be8a24eb5
#
_cell.length_a   1.000
_cell.length_b   1.000
_cell.length_c   1.000
_cell.angle_alpha   90.00
_cell.angle_beta   90.00
_cell.angle_gamma   90.00
#
_symmetry.space_group_name_H-M   'P 1'
#
loop_
_entity.id
_entity.type
_entity.pdbx_description
1 polymer ?
#
loop_
_entity_poly.entity_id
_entity_poly.type
_entity_poly.pdbx_seq_one_letter_code
_entity_poly.pdbx_strand_id
1 'polypeptide(L)'
;MYQEYKCKNDTLDGSSTLNTALGFALLNSGIGATVCLELFLYLGLNPGSRAGLQRVINSCGDIVNILGQQVINETRQRLKEQFGHKWVCTFDTMYNNRLFSNNTPFAGGTQAISTAVEEMSGDRLVVSLITASKLKASVVKKGKNKGEKIDKETLYLQTDDNIADEGFYSFKMSQNLKEKGIAVCAIGADADSTIRGGVRKVFPGCILQQDTKHFSKSQKNKIKGTEFSDQLVKEKQTEKLSKQRKKKKIGYLAQDIAARCTAEFNRAHSRCKNIKNVEKLKTALKQKTENLAITIVNCYQGNHDLCKKHSFVCQPPNKISNKKFFMKKLYPTASDKSKLIDLVNLRLGEQAIDKTFFNLNTQKCESLNRSYIKSNPKAVTFTRNFRARVLCAVIKDTLGFQGAVARSHMRTAHVICSEVKTQIETHSNYIVSQKSWHKTVNAKKARVNKISQLICTYEDAWKRKNEKNANLGKSTSEMTYQKDMDINMDAE
;
A
#
# COMPACT_ATOMS: atom_id res chain seq x y z
N MET A 1 30.50 18.00 -37.17
CA MET A 1 31.41 18.73 -36.27
C MET A 1 31.06 18.29 -34.85
N TYR A 2 31.78 17.32 -34.30
CA TYR A 2 31.57 16.85 -32.92
C TYR A 2 32.38 17.76 -31.99
N GLN A 3 31.71 18.57 -31.18
CA GLN A 3 32.37 19.24 -30.05
C GLN A 3 32.64 18.25 -28.96
N GLU A 4 33.89 17.86 -28.73
CA GLU A 4 34.31 17.17 -27.53
C GLU A 4 34.14 18.09 -26.32
N TYR A 5 33.08 17.89 -25.56
CA TYR A 5 32.96 18.49 -24.25
C TYR A 5 33.91 17.77 -23.27
N LYS A 6 35.13 18.28 -23.12
CA LYS A 6 35.99 17.90 -21.98
C LYS A 6 35.39 18.50 -20.71
N CYS A 7 34.54 17.78 -20.03
CA CYS A 7 34.21 18.09 -18.65
C CYS A 7 35.51 18.00 -17.82
N LYS A 8 35.94 19.10 -17.18
CA LYS A 8 36.96 19.07 -16.15
C LYS A 8 36.57 18.02 -15.13
N ASN A 9 37.44 17.02 -14.94
CA ASN A 9 37.26 15.95 -13.98
C ASN A 9 37.45 16.47 -12.56
N ASP A 10 36.41 16.99 -11.95
CA ASP A 10 36.37 17.11 -10.49
C ASP A 10 36.08 15.72 -9.94
N THR A 11 37.09 15.08 -9.43
CA THR A 11 37.02 13.72 -8.89
C THR A 11 36.75 13.79 -7.40
N LEU A 12 35.63 13.28 -6.95
CA LEU A 12 35.42 12.80 -5.60
C LEU A 12 35.79 11.30 -5.60
N ASP A 13 36.80 10.92 -4.81
CA ASP A 13 37.25 9.53 -4.68
C ASP A 13 37.53 8.79 -6.01
N GLY A 14 38.05 9.48 -7.02
CA GLY A 14 38.43 8.88 -8.30
C GLY A 14 37.29 8.59 -9.29
N SER A 15 36.05 9.00 -8.99
CA SER A 15 34.93 8.91 -9.95
C SER A 15 34.48 10.31 -10.41
N SER A 16 34.12 10.46 -11.70
CA SER A 16 33.60 11.73 -12.18
C SER A 16 32.22 12.03 -11.56
N THR A 17 31.97 13.31 -11.28
CA THR A 17 30.67 13.77 -10.71
C THR A 17 29.48 13.39 -11.59
N LEU A 18 29.66 13.37 -12.92
CA LEU A 18 28.64 12.94 -13.88
C LEU A 18 28.30 11.45 -13.72
N ASN A 19 29.30 10.60 -13.56
CA ASN A 19 29.11 9.16 -13.32
C ASN A 19 28.36 8.91 -12.02
N THR A 20 28.70 9.66 -10.97
CA THR A 20 28.00 9.56 -9.69
C THR A 20 26.54 10.00 -9.80
N ALA A 21 26.26 11.11 -10.49
CA ALA A 21 24.88 11.55 -10.76
C ALA A 21 24.09 10.50 -11.56
N LEU A 22 24.71 9.87 -12.55
CA LEU A 22 24.13 8.76 -13.31
C LEU A 22 23.81 7.57 -12.40
N GLY A 23 24.72 7.18 -11.51
CA GLY A 23 24.52 6.11 -10.55
C GLY A 23 23.30 6.35 -9.64
N PHE A 24 23.13 7.56 -9.12
CA PHE A 24 21.93 7.94 -8.36
C PHE A 24 20.66 7.88 -9.21
N ALA A 25 20.70 8.35 -10.47
CA ALA A 25 19.56 8.27 -11.37
C ALA A 25 19.14 6.81 -11.62
N LEU A 26 20.09 5.91 -11.83
CA LEU A 26 19.85 4.49 -12.06
C LEU A 26 19.27 3.77 -10.83
N LEU A 27 19.75 4.11 -9.64
CA LEU A 27 19.17 3.59 -8.39
C LEU A 27 17.72 4.04 -8.22
N ASN A 28 17.43 5.32 -8.48
CA ASN A 28 16.09 5.89 -8.32
C ASN A 28 15.08 5.42 -9.37
N SER A 29 15.53 5.12 -10.60
CA SER A 29 14.66 4.69 -11.70
C SER A 29 14.39 3.18 -11.74
N GLY A 30 15.07 2.40 -10.91
CA GLY A 30 15.01 0.93 -10.99
C GLY A 30 15.73 0.33 -12.21
N ILE A 31 16.42 1.14 -13.01
CA ILE A 31 17.16 0.71 -14.18
C ILE A 31 18.49 0.06 -13.74
N GLY A 32 18.83 -1.09 -14.34
CA GLY A 32 20.11 -1.76 -14.13
C GLY A 32 21.19 -1.33 -15.13
N ALA A 33 22.44 -1.69 -14.85
CA ALA A 33 23.59 -1.35 -15.69
C ALA A 33 23.43 -1.86 -17.16
N THR A 34 22.81 -3.02 -17.37
CA THR A 34 22.57 -3.56 -18.71
C THR A 34 21.62 -2.69 -19.53
N VAL A 35 20.46 -2.38 -18.99
CA VAL A 35 19.45 -1.52 -19.66
C VAL A 35 20.00 -0.12 -19.89
N CYS A 36 20.79 0.42 -18.96
CA CYS A 36 21.46 1.69 -19.12
C CYS A 36 22.47 1.66 -20.30
N LEU A 37 23.27 0.59 -20.35
CA LEU A 37 24.21 0.38 -21.47
C LEU A 37 23.49 0.38 -22.82
N GLU A 38 22.43 -0.41 -22.94
CA GLU A 38 21.60 -0.49 -24.15
C GLU A 38 21.04 0.88 -24.53
N LEU A 39 20.46 1.61 -23.58
CA LEU A 39 19.92 2.96 -23.80
C LEU A 39 20.99 3.90 -24.41
N PHE A 40 22.19 3.94 -23.85
CA PHE A 40 23.27 4.78 -24.36
C PHE A 40 23.74 4.36 -25.74
N LEU A 41 23.83 3.05 -26.01
CA LEU A 41 24.19 2.54 -27.32
C LEU A 41 23.16 2.92 -28.40
N TYR A 42 21.86 2.83 -28.08
CA TYR A 42 20.78 3.31 -28.97
C TYR A 42 20.86 4.81 -29.24
N LEU A 43 21.36 5.59 -28.28
CA LEU A 43 21.58 7.04 -28.44
C LEU A 43 22.90 7.37 -29.17
N GLY A 44 23.68 6.37 -29.59
CA GLY A 44 24.99 6.56 -30.22
C GLY A 44 26.07 7.07 -29.23
N LEU A 45 25.85 6.89 -27.93
CA LEU A 45 26.76 7.30 -26.87
C LEU A 45 27.60 6.13 -26.39
N ASN A 46 28.85 6.36 -26.04
CA ASN A 46 29.71 5.34 -25.41
C ASN A 46 29.62 5.44 -23.88
N PRO A 47 28.88 4.54 -23.23
CA PRO A 47 28.69 4.58 -21.76
C PRO A 47 29.84 3.90 -20.98
N GLY A 48 30.88 3.46 -21.66
CA GLY A 48 31.90 2.59 -21.09
C GLY A 48 31.41 1.14 -20.90
N SER A 49 32.05 0.40 -20.01
CA SER A 49 31.72 -1.00 -19.78
C SER A 49 30.54 -1.19 -18.80
N ARG A 50 29.74 -2.25 -18.97
CA ARG A 50 28.72 -2.67 -18.01
C ARG A 50 29.27 -2.81 -16.59
N ALA A 51 30.49 -3.35 -16.46
CA ALA A 51 31.16 -3.52 -15.15
C ALA A 51 31.49 -2.14 -14.52
N GLY A 52 31.88 -1.17 -15.33
CA GLY A 52 32.09 0.21 -14.90
C GLY A 52 30.81 0.85 -14.37
N LEU A 53 29.72 0.81 -15.15
CA LEU A 53 28.40 1.28 -14.72
C LEU A 53 27.93 0.61 -13.43
N GLN A 54 28.11 -0.71 -13.31
CA GLN A 54 27.72 -1.43 -12.09
C GLN A 54 28.54 -1.00 -10.88
N ARG A 55 29.84 -0.69 -11.03
CA ARG A 55 30.67 -0.15 -9.93
C ARG A 55 30.16 1.21 -9.47
N VAL A 56 29.83 2.08 -10.40
CA VAL A 56 29.24 3.40 -10.08
C VAL A 56 27.91 3.27 -9.35
N ILE A 57 27.00 2.42 -9.83
CA ILE A 57 25.73 2.14 -9.14
C ILE A 57 25.99 1.63 -7.71
N ASN A 58 26.97 0.77 -7.54
CA ASN A 58 27.28 0.18 -6.23
C ASN A 58 27.84 1.23 -5.26
N SER A 59 28.76 2.08 -5.71
CA SER A 59 29.30 3.18 -4.90
C SER A 59 28.20 4.16 -4.49
N CYS A 60 27.33 4.53 -5.43
CA CYS A 60 26.17 5.37 -5.11
C CYS A 60 25.21 4.68 -4.13
N GLY A 61 25.06 3.36 -4.22
CA GLY A 61 24.25 2.59 -3.26
C GLY A 61 24.75 2.72 -1.82
N ASP A 62 26.05 2.69 -1.63
CA ASP A 62 26.65 2.85 -0.30
C ASP A 62 26.39 4.26 0.25
N ILE A 63 26.48 5.28 -0.60
CA ILE A 63 26.14 6.67 -0.23
C ILE A 63 24.64 6.79 0.11
N VAL A 64 23.76 6.21 -0.69
CA VAL A 64 22.32 6.25 -0.46
C VAL A 64 21.94 5.57 0.85
N ASN A 65 22.62 4.49 1.26
CA ASN A 65 22.39 3.85 2.54
C ASN A 65 22.62 4.82 3.70
N ILE A 66 23.70 5.59 3.65
CA ILE A 66 24.01 6.63 4.65
C ILE A 66 22.96 7.75 4.62
N LEU A 67 22.70 8.30 3.45
CA LEU A 67 21.75 9.41 3.27
C LEU A 67 20.33 9.03 3.72
N GLY A 68 19.86 7.85 3.34
CA GLY A 68 18.54 7.38 3.71
C GLY A 68 18.37 7.19 5.21
N GLN A 69 19.40 6.65 5.88
CA GLN A 69 19.40 6.54 7.33
C GLN A 69 19.44 7.91 8.02
N GLN A 70 20.17 8.87 7.48
CA GLN A 70 20.16 10.26 7.96
C GLN A 70 18.76 10.88 7.84
N VAL A 71 18.09 10.75 6.69
CA VAL A 71 16.73 11.26 6.47
C VAL A 71 15.74 10.65 7.46
N ILE A 72 15.83 9.35 7.74
CA ILE A 72 14.98 8.70 8.75
C ILE A 72 15.26 9.27 10.15
N ASN A 73 16.52 9.50 10.49
CA ASN A 73 16.89 10.05 11.81
C ASN A 73 16.45 11.52 11.95
N GLU A 74 16.66 12.35 10.93
CA GLU A 74 16.17 13.75 10.88
C GLU A 74 14.63 13.78 11.02
N THR A 75 13.94 12.87 10.35
CA THR A 75 12.49 12.72 10.46
C THR A 75 12.07 12.38 11.89
N ARG A 76 12.73 11.41 12.52
CA ARG A 76 12.46 11.05 13.93
C ARG A 76 12.69 12.23 14.87
N GLN A 77 13.77 12.98 14.69
CA GLN A 77 14.09 14.13 15.51
C GLN A 77 13.00 15.20 15.38
N ARG A 78 12.62 15.58 14.16
CA ARG A 78 11.54 16.53 13.90
C ARG A 78 10.21 16.10 14.53
N LEU A 79 9.86 14.81 14.43
CA LEU A 79 8.64 14.27 15.03
C LEU A 79 8.68 14.28 16.57
N LYS A 80 9.84 14.05 17.17
CA LYS A 80 10.00 14.18 18.64
C LYS A 80 9.78 15.60 19.11
N GLU A 81 10.31 16.57 18.37
CA GLU A 81 10.13 18.00 18.68
C GLU A 81 8.65 18.41 18.56
N GLN A 82 7.95 17.88 17.55
CA GLN A 82 6.56 18.22 17.29
C GLN A 82 5.56 17.46 18.18
N PHE A 83 5.77 16.19 18.48
CA PHE A 83 4.80 15.28 19.10
C PHE A 83 5.30 14.62 20.39
N GLY A 84 6.56 14.88 20.80
CA GLY A 84 7.18 14.19 21.92
C GLY A 84 7.58 12.75 21.59
N HIS A 85 7.71 11.93 22.63
CA HIS A 85 8.28 10.59 22.51
C HIS A 85 7.26 9.45 22.37
N LYS A 86 5.95 9.73 22.44
CA LYS A 86 4.88 8.74 22.36
C LYS A 86 4.19 8.80 21.00
N TRP A 87 4.34 7.73 20.21
CA TRP A 87 3.87 7.72 18.82
C TRP A 87 2.81 6.68 18.54
N VAL A 88 2.00 6.97 17.54
CA VAL A 88 1.08 6.04 16.89
C VAL A 88 1.68 5.70 15.52
N CYS A 89 1.81 4.41 15.22
CA CYS A 89 2.43 3.95 13.99
C CYS A 89 1.55 2.93 13.25
N THR A 90 1.79 2.79 11.96
CA THR A 90 1.31 1.64 11.17
C THR A 90 2.48 0.82 10.67
N PHE A 91 2.33 -0.50 10.69
CA PHE A 91 3.35 -1.46 10.29
C PHE A 91 2.81 -2.30 9.15
N ASP A 92 3.65 -2.50 8.12
CA ASP A 92 3.32 -3.35 6.97
C ASP A 92 4.59 -3.94 6.35
N THR A 93 4.47 -5.11 5.73
CA THR A 93 5.59 -5.82 5.09
C THR A 93 5.27 -6.12 3.64
N MET A 94 6.19 -5.80 2.76
CA MET A 94 6.14 -6.12 1.35
C MET A 94 7.18 -7.18 0.98
N TYR A 95 6.78 -8.15 0.19
CA TYR A 95 7.66 -9.20 -0.33
C TYR A 95 7.87 -9.02 -1.84
N ASN A 96 9.10 -9.30 -2.31
CA ASN A 96 9.38 -9.42 -3.74
C ASN A 96 9.16 -10.86 -4.21
N ASN A 97 9.19 -11.02 -5.53
CA ASN A 97 9.28 -12.29 -6.25
C ASN A 97 8.28 -13.37 -5.79
N ARG A 98 7.00 -13.16 -6.12
CA ARG A 98 5.94 -14.19 -6.01
C ARG A 98 5.83 -15.10 -7.25
N LEU A 99 6.74 -14.98 -8.23
CA LEU A 99 6.62 -15.67 -9.51
C LEU A 99 6.60 -17.21 -9.40
N PHE A 100 7.16 -17.77 -8.32
CA PHE A 100 7.15 -19.20 -8.07
C PHE A 100 6.05 -19.66 -7.11
N SER A 101 5.20 -18.76 -6.63
CA SER A 101 4.19 -19.09 -5.62
C SER A 101 2.93 -19.78 -6.18
N ASN A 102 2.72 -19.75 -7.49
CA ASN A 102 1.52 -20.34 -8.08
C ASN A 102 1.49 -21.88 -7.98
N ASN A 103 2.64 -22.52 -7.87
CA ASN A 103 2.75 -23.99 -7.77
C ASN A 103 3.24 -24.46 -6.38
N THR A 104 3.70 -23.57 -5.51
CA THR A 104 4.09 -23.89 -4.14
C THR A 104 3.47 -22.85 -3.21
N PRO A 105 2.37 -23.20 -2.51
CA PRO A 105 1.55 -22.27 -1.72
C PRO A 105 2.31 -21.46 -0.64
N PHE A 106 3.55 -21.83 -0.33
CA PHE A 106 4.38 -21.22 0.71
C PHE A 106 5.79 -20.82 0.25
N ALA A 107 6.07 -20.84 -1.07
CA ALA A 107 7.33 -20.30 -1.57
C ALA A 107 7.31 -18.77 -1.39
N GLY A 108 7.75 -18.32 -0.23
CA GLY A 108 7.91 -16.91 0.10
C GLY A 108 8.85 -16.20 -0.87
N GLY A 109 8.77 -14.88 -0.93
CA GLY A 109 9.73 -14.07 -1.67
C GLY A 109 11.17 -14.30 -1.19
N THR A 110 12.13 -13.82 -1.96
CA THR A 110 13.54 -13.87 -1.59
C THR A 110 14.00 -12.64 -0.83
N GLN A 111 13.22 -11.57 -0.89
CA GLN A 111 13.51 -10.30 -0.22
C GLN A 111 12.23 -9.72 0.39
N ALA A 112 12.36 -9.08 1.55
CA ALA A 112 11.26 -8.41 2.24
C ALA A 112 11.65 -6.99 2.65
N ILE A 113 10.66 -6.11 2.65
CA ILE A 113 10.74 -4.72 3.12
C ILE A 113 9.66 -4.54 4.16
N SER A 114 10.04 -4.32 5.41
CA SER A 114 9.10 -4.03 6.48
C SER A 114 9.25 -2.58 6.92
N THR A 115 8.15 -1.87 6.99
CA THR A 115 8.14 -0.42 7.18
C THR A 115 7.21 -0.04 8.33
N ALA A 116 7.70 0.83 9.21
CA ALA A 116 6.90 1.54 10.21
C ALA A 116 6.72 3.00 9.77
N VAL A 117 5.47 3.44 9.71
CA VAL A 117 5.10 4.82 9.34
C VAL A 117 4.37 5.44 10.52
N GLU A 118 4.68 6.70 10.83
CA GLU A 118 3.94 7.43 11.85
C GLU A 118 2.58 7.92 11.35
N GLU A 119 1.63 8.10 12.27
CA GLU A 119 0.23 8.45 11.93
C GLU A 119 -0.21 9.82 12.42
N MET A 120 0.62 10.52 13.22
CA MET A 120 0.22 11.76 13.89
C MET A 120 0.33 12.99 13.00
N SER A 121 1.35 13.07 12.13
CA SER A 121 1.57 14.23 11.25
C SER A 121 0.60 14.30 10.06
N GLY A 122 -0.04 13.19 9.71
CA GLY A 122 -0.81 13.09 8.47
C GLY A 122 0.03 12.79 7.23
N ASP A 123 1.34 12.96 7.27
CA ASP A 123 2.28 12.66 6.19
C ASP A 123 2.64 11.17 6.15
N ARG A 124 3.36 10.76 5.09
CA ARG A 124 3.87 9.38 4.94
C ARG A 124 5.34 9.33 5.35
N LEU A 125 5.60 9.45 6.64
CA LEU A 125 6.95 9.53 7.17
C LEU A 125 7.40 8.17 7.71
N VAL A 126 8.42 7.60 7.07
CA VAL A 126 9.05 6.36 7.52
C VAL A 126 9.86 6.62 8.78
N VAL A 127 9.57 5.88 9.84
CA VAL A 127 10.25 6.01 11.13
C VAL A 127 11.05 4.78 11.51
N SER A 128 10.79 3.64 10.90
CA SER A 128 11.66 2.45 10.97
C SER A 128 11.54 1.65 9.69
N LEU A 129 12.65 1.06 9.26
CA LEU A 129 12.75 0.29 8.03
C LEU A 129 13.66 -0.91 8.27
N ILE A 130 13.14 -2.10 7.95
CA ILE A 130 13.91 -3.34 7.90
C ILE A 130 13.88 -3.85 6.45
N THR A 131 15.05 -4.21 5.95
CA THR A 131 15.19 -4.96 4.70
C THR A 131 15.74 -6.33 5.03
N ALA A 132 15.18 -7.37 4.44
CA ALA A 132 15.63 -8.74 4.64
C ALA A 132 15.86 -9.44 3.30
N SER A 133 16.84 -10.35 3.25
CA SER A 133 17.19 -11.10 2.04
C SER A 133 17.64 -12.51 2.37
N LYS A 134 17.16 -13.50 1.62
CA LYS A 134 17.67 -14.88 1.63
C LYS A 134 18.91 -15.08 0.75
N LEU A 135 19.31 -14.05 0.02
CA LEU A 135 20.55 -14.10 -0.76
C LEU A 135 21.75 -13.95 0.16
N LYS A 136 22.86 -14.61 -0.20
CA LYS A 136 24.11 -14.41 0.51
C LYS A 136 24.53 -12.94 0.49
N ALA A 137 25.00 -12.44 1.62
CA ALA A 137 25.52 -11.09 1.72
C ALA A 137 26.66 -10.89 0.74
N SER A 138 26.62 -9.78 -0.01
CA SER A 138 27.80 -9.35 -0.76
C SER A 138 28.87 -8.87 0.22
N VAL A 139 30.11 -9.32 0.02
CA VAL A 139 31.23 -8.97 0.89
C VAL A 139 32.31 -8.18 0.13
N VAL A 140 33.07 -7.38 0.85
CA VAL A 140 34.24 -6.66 0.33
C VAL A 140 35.31 -7.67 -0.06
N LYS A 141 35.72 -7.68 -1.33
CA LYS A 141 36.64 -8.69 -1.87
C LYS A 141 38.13 -8.37 -1.64
N LYS A 142 38.47 -7.09 -1.50
CA LYS A 142 39.87 -6.60 -1.41
C LYS A 142 39.99 -5.45 -0.40
N GLY A 143 41.19 -5.21 0.11
CA GLY A 143 41.50 -4.10 1.00
C GLY A 143 41.32 -4.40 2.49
N LYS A 144 41.46 -3.38 3.33
CA LYS A 144 41.44 -3.47 4.81
C LYS A 144 40.15 -4.12 5.36
N ASN A 145 39.04 -3.89 4.69
CA ASN A 145 37.71 -4.41 5.10
C ASN A 145 37.30 -5.69 4.35
N LYS A 146 38.26 -6.46 3.82
CA LYS A 146 37.99 -7.74 3.13
C LYS A 146 37.20 -8.68 4.05
N GLY A 147 36.12 -9.25 3.51
CA GLY A 147 35.21 -10.15 4.23
C GLY A 147 34.03 -9.45 4.92
N GLU A 148 34.05 -8.13 5.10
CA GLU A 148 32.90 -7.42 5.69
C GLU A 148 31.70 -7.41 4.75
N LYS A 149 30.49 -7.51 5.33
CA LYS A 149 29.23 -7.36 4.58
C LYS A 149 29.14 -5.93 4.07
N ILE A 150 28.83 -5.78 2.79
CA ILE A 150 28.71 -4.47 2.14
C ILE A 150 27.47 -3.72 2.65
N ASP A 151 26.34 -4.42 2.75
CA ASP A 151 25.12 -3.87 3.34
C ASP A 151 24.92 -4.50 4.72
N LYS A 152 25.42 -3.80 5.75
CA LYS A 152 25.38 -4.27 7.16
C LYS A 152 23.97 -4.17 7.75
N GLU A 153 23.10 -3.36 7.18
CA GLU A 153 21.77 -3.06 7.69
C GLU A 153 20.69 -3.99 7.14
N THR A 154 20.96 -4.73 6.06
CA THR A 154 20.05 -5.75 5.56
C THR A 154 20.19 -7.03 6.40
N LEU A 155 19.06 -7.58 6.84
CA LEU A 155 19.01 -8.86 7.52
C LEU A 155 19.19 -9.98 6.50
N TYR A 156 20.30 -10.69 6.60
CA TYR A 156 20.55 -11.85 5.75
C TYR A 156 20.07 -13.11 6.45
N LEU A 157 18.98 -13.67 5.93
CA LEU A 157 18.33 -14.86 6.44
C LEU A 157 18.98 -16.12 5.85
N GLN A 158 18.92 -17.22 6.58
CA GLN A 158 19.30 -18.54 6.05
C GLN A 158 18.23 -19.02 5.05
N THR A 159 18.58 -20.05 4.28
CA THR A 159 17.68 -20.56 3.22
C THR A 159 16.37 -21.10 3.78
N ASP A 160 16.42 -21.73 4.94
CA ASP A 160 15.32 -22.34 5.68
C ASP A 160 14.56 -21.36 6.58
N ASP A 161 15.11 -20.18 6.87
CA ASP A 161 14.40 -19.15 7.62
C ASP A 161 13.09 -18.73 6.90
N ASN A 162 12.05 -18.46 7.66
CA ASN A 162 10.80 -17.94 7.10
C ASN A 162 10.91 -16.45 6.79
N ILE A 163 11.02 -16.10 5.49
CA ILE A 163 11.03 -14.69 5.09
C ILE A 163 9.70 -13.97 5.36
N ALA A 164 8.62 -14.70 5.55
CA ALA A 164 7.31 -14.16 5.87
C ALA A 164 7.07 -13.99 7.39
N ASP A 165 8.11 -14.02 8.21
CA ASP A 165 7.99 -13.78 9.65
C ASP A 165 7.81 -12.29 9.96
N GLU A 166 6.60 -11.81 9.81
CA GLU A 166 6.22 -10.42 10.12
C GLU A 166 6.37 -10.10 11.62
N GLY A 167 6.25 -11.11 12.48
CA GLY A 167 6.47 -10.97 13.93
C GLY A 167 7.90 -10.61 14.25
N PHE A 168 8.86 -11.26 13.59
CA PHE A 168 10.28 -10.93 13.73
C PHE A 168 10.60 -9.52 13.24
N TYR A 169 10.09 -9.12 12.08
CA TYR A 169 10.34 -7.78 11.57
C TYR A 169 9.73 -6.70 12.45
N SER A 170 8.49 -6.90 12.92
CA SER A 170 7.82 -5.95 13.81
C SER A 170 8.53 -5.83 15.17
N PHE A 171 9.08 -6.93 15.69
CA PHE A 171 9.93 -6.92 16.88
C PHE A 171 11.19 -6.08 16.64
N LYS A 172 11.91 -6.31 15.53
CA LYS A 172 13.15 -5.57 15.18
C LYS A 172 12.87 -4.08 14.95
N MET A 173 11.79 -3.72 14.25
CA MET A 173 11.40 -2.31 14.08
C MET A 173 11.08 -1.65 15.42
N SER A 174 10.38 -2.35 16.30
CA SER A 174 10.04 -1.87 17.64
C SER A 174 11.28 -1.69 18.50
N GLN A 175 12.24 -2.62 18.46
CA GLN A 175 13.54 -2.47 19.14
C GLN A 175 14.27 -1.22 18.64
N ASN A 176 14.36 -1.03 17.33
CA ASN A 176 15.00 0.14 16.72
C ASN A 176 14.36 1.46 17.17
N LEU A 177 13.02 1.52 17.28
CA LEU A 177 12.32 2.69 17.79
C LEU A 177 12.62 2.93 19.27
N LYS A 178 12.61 1.87 20.10
CA LYS A 178 12.90 1.95 21.54
C LYS A 178 14.34 2.44 21.80
N GLU A 179 15.32 1.91 21.06
CA GLU A 179 16.74 2.33 21.13
C GLU A 179 16.92 3.81 20.77
N LYS A 180 16.04 4.35 19.92
CA LYS A 180 16.00 5.79 19.60
C LYS A 180 15.16 6.61 20.57
N GLY A 181 14.74 6.05 21.71
CA GLY A 181 13.96 6.75 22.74
C GLY A 181 12.53 7.07 22.29
N ILE A 182 11.94 6.25 21.44
CA ILE A 182 10.57 6.40 20.96
C ILE A 182 9.72 5.28 21.56
N ALA A 183 8.62 5.65 22.22
CA ALA A 183 7.63 4.73 22.73
C ALA A 183 6.44 4.65 21.76
N VAL A 184 6.14 3.45 21.27
CA VAL A 184 4.98 3.21 20.42
C VAL A 184 3.79 2.91 21.32
N CYS A 185 2.82 3.82 21.40
CA CYS A 185 1.63 3.68 22.25
C CYS A 185 0.46 3.00 21.53
N ALA A 186 0.40 3.08 20.20
CA ALA A 186 -0.57 2.34 19.42
C ALA A 186 -0.01 1.96 18.04
N ILE A 187 -0.42 0.80 17.53
CA ILE A 187 -0.12 0.39 16.16
C ILE A 187 -1.37 0.02 15.38
N GLY A 188 -1.36 0.35 14.08
CA GLY A 188 -2.24 -0.22 13.08
C GLY A 188 -1.48 -1.26 12.23
N ALA A 189 -2.04 -2.45 12.12
CA ALA A 189 -1.48 -3.50 11.29
C ALA A 189 -2.60 -4.40 10.77
N ASP A 190 -2.28 -5.26 9.81
CA ASP A 190 -3.18 -6.31 9.36
C ASP A 190 -3.65 -7.16 10.54
N ALA A 191 -4.70 -7.95 10.32
CA ALA A 191 -5.28 -8.81 11.35
C ALA A 191 -4.32 -9.92 11.83
N ASP A 192 -3.13 -10.00 11.24
CA ASP A 192 -2.12 -10.98 11.61
C ASP A 192 -1.69 -10.82 13.06
N SER A 193 -1.79 -11.91 13.82
CA SER A 193 -1.42 -11.96 15.22
C SER A 193 0.09 -11.85 15.44
N THR A 194 0.91 -12.21 14.45
CA THR A 194 2.38 -12.26 14.55
C THR A 194 2.99 -10.88 14.71
N ILE A 195 2.55 -9.88 13.90
CA ILE A 195 2.97 -8.49 14.05
C ILE A 195 2.72 -7.98 15.48
N ARG A 196 1.53 -8.27 16.01
CA ARG A 196 1.14 -7.85 17.35
C ARG A 196 2.03 -8.46 18.42
N GLY A 197 2.33 -9.75 18.29
CA GLY A 197 3.24 -10.47 19.16
C GLY A 197 4.63 -9.84 19.18
N GLY A 198 5.17 -9.51 18.01
CA GLY A 198 6.46 -8.85 17.86
C GLY A 198 6.52 -7.49 18.58
N VAL A 199 5.50 -6.65 18.39
CA VAL A 199 5.44 -5.33 19.06
C VAL A 199 5.29 -5.45 20.57
N ARG A 200 4.42 -6.35 21.07
CA ARG A 200 4.21 -6.55 22.51
C ARG A 200 5.45 -6.96 23.27
N LYS A 201 6.36 -7.71 22.65
CA LYS A 201 7.65 -8.07 23.26
C LYS A 201 8.50 -6.84 23.62
N VAL A 202 8.33 -5.72 22.92
CA VAL A 202 9.10 -4.48 23.14
C VAL A 202 8.29 -3.43 23.88
N PHE A 203 7.00 -3.31 23.55
CA PHE A 203 6.03 -2.36 24.09
C PHE A 203 4.79 -3.09 24.64
N PRO A 204 4.86 -3.67 25.84
CA PRO A 204 3.77 -4.48 26.39
C PRO A 204 2.44 -3.72 26.53
N GLY A 205 2.50 -2.40 26.79
CA GLY A 205 1.32 -1.52 26.91
C GLY A 205 0.82 -0.94 25.59
N CYS A 206 1.38 -1.36 24.45
CA CYS A 206 0.97 -0.84 23.16
C CYS A 206 -0.46 -1.28 22.79
N ILE A 207 -1.28 -0.31 22.37
CA ILE A 207 -2.63 -0.56 21.88
C ILE A 207 -2.55 -1.10 20.45
N LEU A 208 -3.12 -2.28 20.24
CA LEU A 208 -3.06 -2.97 18.96
C LEU A 208 -4.38 -2.78 18.21
N GLN A 209 -4.31 -2.10 17.06
CA GLN A 209 -5.45 -1.84 16.18
C GLN A 209 -5.35 -2.66 14.89
N GLN A 210 -6.50 -3.10 14.40
CA GLN A 210 -6.58 -3.73 13.08
C GLN A 210 -6.73 -2.67 12.00
N ASP A 211 -6.14 -2.94 10.83
CA ASP A 211 -6.38 -2.15 9.63
C ASP A 211 -7.87 -2.14 9.29
N THR A 212 -8.44 -0.93 9.27
CA THR A 212 -9.87 -0.74 9.04
C THR A 212 -10.29 -1.12 7.62
N LYS A 213 -9.41 -1.05 6.63
CA LYS A 213 -9.67 -1.44 5.24
C LYS A 213 -9.69 -2.96 5.10
N HIS A 214 -8.68 -3.65 5.67
CA HIS A 214 -8.63 -5.10 5.70
C HIS A 214 -9.81 -5.68 6.48
N PHE A 215 -10.22 -5.00 7.55
CA PHE A 215 -11.41 -5.37 8.31
C PHE A 215 -12.69 -5.28 7.48
N SER A 216 -12.84 -4.21 6.68
CA SER A 216 -13.96 -4.03 5.74
C SER A 216 -13.94 -5.11 4.62
N LYS A 217 -12.76 -5.47 4.11
CA LYS A 217 -12.59 -6.55 3.12
C LYS A 217 -13.01 -7.90 3.70
N SER A 218 -12.64 -8.19 4.94
CA SER A 218 -13.07 -9.40 5.66
C SER A 218 -14.58 -9.47 5.82
N GLN A 219 -15.24 -8.36 6.21
CA GLN A 219 -16.69 -8.27 6.28
C GLN A 219 -17.35 -8.56 4.92
N LYS A 220 -16.86 -7.92 3.84
CA LYS A 220 -17.34 -8.15 2.48
C LYS A 220 -17.27 -9.63 2.09
N ASN A 221 -16.15 -10.29 2.40
CA ASN A 221 -15.97 -11.72 2.08
C ASN A 221 -16.90 -12.61 2.91
N LYS A 222 -17.12 -12.31 4.20
CA LYS A 222 -18.08 -13.03 5.03
C LYS A 222 -19.51 -12.90 4.50
N ILE A 223 -19.94 -11.70 4.07
CA ILE A 223 -21.26 -11.51 3.47
C ILE A 223 -21.37 -12.33 2.18
N LYS A 224 -20.36 -12.36 1.33
CA LYS A 224 -20.35 -13.16 0.08
C LYS A 224 -20.45 -14.68 0.36
N GLY A 225 -19.87 -15.15 1.44
CA GLY A 225 -19.88 -16.57 1.86
C GLY A 225 -21.11 -16.97 2.66
N THR A 226 -21.97 -16.03 3.08
CA THR A 226 -23.15 -16.33 3.87
C THR A 226 -24.30 -16.80 2.95
N GLU A 227 -24.94 -17.90 3.34
CA GLU A 227 -26.11 -18.39 2.66
C GLU A 227 -27.34 -17.59 3.09
N PHE A 228 -27.94 -16.92 2.13
CA PHE A 228 -29.18 -16.17 2.25
C PHE A 228 -30.32 -16.86 1.48
N SER A 229 -31.57 -16.57 1.87
CA SER A 229 -32.72 -16.99 1.08
C SER A 229 -32.71 -16.37 -0.31
N ASP A 230 -33.38 -16.99 -1.26
CA ASP A 230 -33.56 -16.41 -2.60
C ASP A 230 -34.39 -15.12 -2.55
N GLN A 231 -35.32 -15.06 -1.60
CA GLN A 231 -36.21 -13.93 -1.41
C GLN A 231 -35.43 -12.62 -1.14
N LEU A 232 -34.30 -12.69 -0.42
CA LEU A 232 -33.50 -11.50 -0.06
C LEU A 232 -33.20 -10.61 -1.25
N VAL A 233 -32.82 -11.21 -2.38
CA VAL A 233 -32.30 -10.51 -3.56
C VAL A 233 -33.17 -10.64 -4.81
N LYS A 234 -34.41 -11.10 -4.65
CA LYS A 234 -35.44 -11.06 -5.72
C LYS A 234 -35.99 -9.64 -5.90
N GLU A 235 -36.11 -9.19 -7.14
CA GLU A 235 -36.73 -7.90 -7.47
C GLU A 235 -38.27 -8.02 -7.56
N LYS A 236 -38.73 -9.19 -7.97
CA LYS A 236 -40.16 -9.56 -8.03
C LYS A 236 -40.33 -10.95 -7.40
N GLN A 237 -41.46 -11.19 -6.76
CA GLN A 237 -41.75 -12.52 -6.14
C GLN A 237 -41.67 -13.67 -7.14
N THR A 238 -42.09 -13.42 -8.39
CA THR A 238 -42.09 -14.39 -9.49
C THR A 238 -40.72 -14.62 -10.11
N GLU A 239 -39.69 -13.85 -9.73
CA GLU A 239 -38.32 -13.98 -10.32
C GLU A 239 -37.68 -15.33 -9.95
N LYS A 240 -37.38 -16.13 -10.99
CA LYS A 240 -36.53 -17.32 -10.83
C LYS A 240 -35.06 -16.88 -10.89
N LEU A 241 -34.36 -17.06 -9.77
CA LEU A 241 -32.92 -16.72 -9.66
C LEU A 241 -32.06 -17.94 -9.93
N SER A 242 -31.23 -17.91 -10.96
CA SER A 242 -30.14 -18.88 -11.09
C SER A 242 -29.12 -18.70 -9.98
N LYS A 243 -28.44 -19.78 -9.58
CA LYS A 243 -27.41 -19.76 -8.53
C LYS A 243 -26.30 -18.71 -8.80
N GLN A 244 -25.91 -18.58 -10.07
CA GLN A 244 -24.92 -17.60 -10.50
C GLN A 244 -25.44 -16.15 -10.37
N ARG A 245 -26.67 -15.88 -10.78
CA ARG A 245 -27.28 -14.54 -10.66
C ARG A 245 -27.46 -14.13 -9.19
N LYS A 246 -27.89 -15.08 -8.33
CA LYS A 246 -27.95 -14.88 -6.88
C LYS A 246 -26.59 -14.49 -6.31
N LYS A 247 -25.52 -15.27 -6.62
CA LYS A 247 -24.15 -15.01 -6.17
C LYS A 247 -23.67 -13.62 -6.60
N LYS A 248 -23.95 -13.21 -7.83
CA LYS A 248 -23.60 -11.87 -8.32
C LYS A 248 -24.33 -10.77 -7.55
N LYS A 249 -25.66 -10.90 -7.31
CA LYS A 249 -26.44 -9.93 -6.52
C LYS A 249 -25.96 -9.85 -5.06
N ILE A 250 -25.65 -10.98 -4.43
CA ILE A 250 -25.04 -11.03 -3.08
C ILE A 250 -23.69 -10.34 -3.07
N GLY A 251 -22.87 -10.50 -4.13
CA GLY A 251 -21.58 -9.81 -4.27
C GLY A 251 -21.71 -8.29 -4.29
N TYR A 252 -22.69 -7.76 -4.99
CA TYR A 252 -22.98 -6.31 -4.98
C TYR A 252 -23.51 -5.83 -3.62
N LEU A 253 -24.39 -6.60 -2.99
CA LEU A 253 -24.89 -6.29 -1.65
C LEU A 253 -23.75 -6.26 -0.64
N ALA A 254 -22.83 -7.23 -0.70
CA ALA A 254 -21.66 -7.29 0.18
C ALA A 254 -20.76 -6.06 0.03
N GLN A 255 -20.50 -5.63 -1.19
CA GLN A 255 -19.70 -4.44 -1.46
C GLN A 255 -20.39 -3.18 -0.91
N ASP A 256 -21.69 -3.09 -1.08
CA ASP A 256 -22.48 -1.95 -0.64
C ASP A 256 -22.56 -1.83 0.88
N ILE A 257 -22.89 -2.94 1.57
CA ILE A 257 -22.91 -2.98 3.05
C ILE A 257 -21.55 -2.62 3.63
N ALA A 258 -20.46 -3.20 3.10
CA ALA A 258 -19.11 -2.92 3.60
C ALA A 258 -18.74 -1.44 3.40
N ALA A 259 -19.05 -0.85 2.25
CA ALA A 259 -18.84 0.57 1.98
C ALA A 259 -19.68 1.45 2.92
N ARG A 260 -20.94 1.07 3.14
CA ARG A 260 -21.85 1.78 4.06
C ARG A 260 -21.35 1.73 5.50
N CYS A 261 -20.98 0.57 6.01
CA CYS A 261 -20.44 0.42 7.37
C CYS A 261 -19.16 1.25 7.56
N THR A 262 -18.30 1.26 6.55
CA THR A 262 -17.07 2.06 6.58
C THR A 262 -17.38 3.56 6.63
N ALA A 263 -18.33 4.03 5.84
CA ALA A 263 -18.74 5.43 5.83
C ALA A 263 -19.39 5.86 7.15
N GLU A 264 -20.26 5.02 7.74
CA GLU A 264 -20.89 5.27 9.05
C GLU A 264 -19.81 5.36 10.14
N PHE A 265 -18.90 4.38 10.19
CA PHE A 265 -17.81 4.38 11.16
C PHE A 265 -16.91 5.62 11.03
N ASN A 266 -16.49 5.98 9.82
CA ASN A 266 -15.62 7.13 9.60
C ASN A 266 -16.28 8.44 10.03
N ARG A 267 -17.59 8.60 9.80
CA ARG A 267 -18.34 9.78 10.22
C ARG A 267 -18.55 9.80 11.73
N ALA A 268 -18.86 8.66 12.37
CA ALA A 268 -18.95 8.53 13.81
C ALA A 268 -17.60 8.90 14.47
N HIS A 269 -16.49 8.34 13.95
CA HIS A 269 -15.14 8.61 14.42
C HIS A 269 -14.77 10.10 14.26
N SER A 270 -15.08 10.71 13.11
CA SER A 270 -14.83 12.14 12.87
C SER A 270 -15.52 13.06 13.90
N ARG A 271 -16.71 12.66 14.39
CA ARG A 271 -17.42 13.39 15.46
C ARG A 271 -16.80 13.20 16.85
N CYS A 272 -15.94 12.18 17.00
CA CYS A 272 -15.25 11.87 18.26
C CYS A 272 -13.77 12.28 18.25
N LYS A 273 -13.26 12.88 17.15
CA LYS A 273 -11.83 13.18 16.96
C LYS A 273 -11.16 14.02 18.05
N ASN A 274 -11.94 14.83 18.76
CA ASN A 274 -11.43 15.70 19.83
C ASN A 274 -11.30 14.98 21.19
N ILE A 275 -11.77 13.74 21.31
CA ILE A 275 -11.70 12.97 22.56
C ILE A 275 -10.31 12.35 22.65
N LYS A 276 -9.47 12.90 23.55
CA LYS A 276 -8.08 12.43 23.74
C LYS A 276 -7.98 11.18 24.63
N ASN A 277 -8.93 11.00 25.55
CA ASN A 277 -8.92 9.83 26.43
C ASN A 277 -9.45 8.59 25.69
N VAL A 278 -8.67 7.52 25.71
CA VAL A 278 -8.93 6.28 24.96
C VAL A 278 -10.25 5.63 25.38
N GLU A 279 -10.50 5.49 26.68
CA GLU A 279 -11.72 4.83 27.16
C GLU A 279 -12.97 5.67 26.88
N LYS A 280 -12.88 7.00 27.02
CA LYS A 280 -13.96 7.91 26.63
C LYS A 280 -14.22 7.86 25.12
N LEU A 281 -13.17 7.73 24.29
CA LEU A 281 -13.29 7.59 22.85
C LEU A 281 -14.02 6.29 22.49
N LYS A 282 -13.61 5.15 23.06
CA LYS A 282 -14.27 3.86 22.84
C LYS A 282 -15.74 3.91 23.23
N THR A 283 -16.04 4.39 24.43
CA THR A 283 -17.42 4.52 24.93
C THR A 283 -18.27 5.40 24.00
N ALA A 284 -17.76 6.56 23.61
CA ALA A 284 -18.47 7.45 22.70
C ALA A 284 -18.70 6.81 21.31
N LEU A 285 -17.74 6.07 20.80
CA LEU A 285 -17.91 5.34 19.53
C LEU A 285 -18.93 4.21 19.66
N LYS A 286 -18.88 3.39 20.73
CA LYS A 286 -19.86 2.33 20.97
C LYS A 286 -21.27 2.89 21.03
N GLN A 287 -21.51 3.95 21.80
CA GLN A 287 -22.80 4.65 21.88
C GLN A 287 -23.29 5.14 20.51
N LYS A 288 -22.39 5.71 19.69
CA LYS A 288 -22.73 6.22 18.35
C LYS A 288 -23.03 5.11 17.36
N THR A 289 -22.50 3.91 17.55
CA THR A 289 -22.66 2.78 16.59
C THR A 289 -23.69 1.76 17.04
N GLU A 290 -24.18 1.80 18.29
CA GLU A 290 -25.05 0.81 18.91
C GLU A 290 -26.26 0.41 18.05
N ASN A 291 -26.97 1.36 17.53
CA ASN A 291 -28.20 1.12 16.74
C ASN A 291 -27.98 1.06 15.23
N LEU A 292 -26.72 1.16 14.77
CA LEU A 292 -26.45 1.26 13.32
C LEU A 292 -26.75 -0.04 12.57
N ALA A 293 -26.57 -1.19 13.18
CA ALA A 293 -26.82 -2.47 12.52
C ALA A 293 -28.30 -2.61 12.14
N ILE A 294 -29.20 -2.39 13.07
CA ILE A 294 -30.65 -2.43 12.83
C ILE A 294 -31.04 -1.32 11.88
N THR A 295 -30.49 -0.12 12.05
CA THR A 295 -30.75 1.05 11.18
C THR A 295 -30.38 0.76 9.72
N ILE A 296 -29.21 0.18 9.47
CA ILE A 296 -28.73 -0.13 8.12
C ILE A 296 -29.61 -1.21 7.50
N VAL A 297 -29.93 -2.28 8.21
CA VAL A 297 -30.77 -3.37 7.68
C VAL A 297 -32.18 -2.87 7.36
N ASN A 298 -32.80 -2.07 8.23
CA ASN A 298 -34.10 -1.48 7.96
C ASN A 298 -34.06 -0.49 6.76
N CYS A 299 -32.97 0.28 6.64
CA CYS A 299 -32.75 1.18 5.51
C CYS A 299 -32.75 0.41 4.17
N TYR A 300 -32.11 -0.74 4.10
CA TYR A 300 -32.16 -1.60 2.90
C TYR A 300 -33.54 -2.22 2.65
N GLN A 301 -34.40 -2.30 3.66
CA GLN A 301 -35.80 -2.70 3.51
C GLN A 301 -36.71 -1.52 3.10
N GLY A 302 -36.12 -0.33 2.88
CA GLY A 302 -36.87 0.90 2.52
C GLY A 302 -37.50 1.63 3.70
N ASN A 303 -37.28 1.17 4.94
CA ASN A 303 -37.68 1.88 6.15
C ASN A 303 -36.53 2.79 6.62
N HIS A 304 -36.74 4.10 6.61
CA HIS A 304 -35.73 5.10 6.95
C HIS A 304 -35.97 5.81 8.30
N ASP A 305 -36.94 5.36 9.11
CA ASP A 305 -37.30 6.04 10.37
C ASP A 305 -36.13 6.10 11.34
N LEU A 306 -35.39 4.99 11.48
CA LEU A 306 -34.21 4.92 12.31
C LEU A 306 -33.02 5.70 11.71
N CYS A 307 -32.98 5.90 10.39
CA CYS A 307 -31.90 6.63 9.75
C CYS A 307 -31.82 8.08 10.21
N LYS A 308 -32.97 8.74 10.44
CA LYS A 308 -33.03 10.12 10.91
C LYS A 308 -32.35 10.30 12.28
N LYS A 309 -32.44 9.26 13.14
CA LYS A 309 -31.92 9.31 14.51
C LYS A 309 -30.48 8.80 14.60
N HIS A 310 -30.12 7.74 13.89
CA HIS A 310 -28.90 6.99 14.15
C HIS A 310 -27.89 7.01 13.00
N SER A 311 -28.31 7.19 11.73
CA SER A 311 -27.37 7.16 10.61
C SER A 311 -26.62 8.46 10.43
N PHE A 312 -25.33 8.37 10.19
CA PHE A 312 -24.47 9.49 9.81
C PHE A 312 -24.41 9.70 8.30
N VAL A 313 -24.90 8.73 7.53
CA VAL A 313 -24.76 8.66 6.07
C VAL A 313 -26.09 8.80 5.36
N CYS A 314 -27.13 8.09 5.81
CA CYS A 314 -28.48 8.18 5.25
C CYS A 314 -29.34 9.15 6.05
N GLN A 315 -29.45 10.38 5.56
CA GLN A 315 -30.34 11.39 6.15
C GLN A 315 -31.39 11.78 5.10
N PRO A 316 -32.64 11.32 5.23
CA PRO A 316 -33.73 11.75 4.35
C PRO A 316 -33.92 13.28 4.42
N PRO A 317 -34.24 14.00 3.31
CA PRO A 317 -34.57 13.45 1.98
C PRO A 317 -33.36 13.06 1.12
N ASN A 318 -32.13 13.42 1.53
CA ASN A 318 -30.88 13.14 0.81
C ASN A 318 -30.52 11.66 0.91
N LYS A 319 -31.21 10.79 0.19
CA LYS A 319 -30.87 9.37 0.08
C LYS A 319 -29.51 9.23 -0.59
N ILE A 320 -28.61 8.47 -0.01
CA ILE A 320 -27.45 7.99 -0.74
C ILE A 320 -27.97 7.01 -1.79
N SER A 321 -28.03 7.47 -3.05
CA SER A 321 -28.26 6.55 -4.14
C SER A 321 -26.98 5.75 -4.33
N ASN A 322 -26.96 4.52 -3.87
CA ASN A 322 -25.89 3.60 -4.14
C ASN A 322 -25.98 3.17 -5.60
N LYS A 323 -25.15 3.78 -6.44
CA LYS A 323 -25.12 3.50 -7.89
C LYS A 323 -24.75 2.06 -8.25
N LYS A 324 -24.22 1.31 -7.28
CA LYS A 324 -23.77 -0.08 -7.48
C LYS A 324 -24.81 -1.13 -7.05
N PHE A 325 -25.73 -0.78 -6.17
CA PHE A 325 -26.79 -1.67 -5.74
C PHE A 325 -28.01 -1.47 -6.61
N PHE A 326 -28.31 -2.44 -7.47
CA PHE A 326 -29.39 -2.36 -8.46
C PHE A 326 -30.78 -2.49 -7.86
N MET A 327 -30.88 -2.96 -6.61
CA MET A 327 -32.16 -3.18 -5.96
C MET A 327 -32.59 -1.95 -5.18
N LYS A 328 -33.84 -1.52 -5.41
CA LYS A 328 -34.45 -0.42 -4.64
C LYS A 328 -34.71 -0.82 -3.19
N LYS A 329 -34.93 -2.11 -2.93
CA LYS A 329 -35.36 -2.64 -1.64
C LYS A 329 -34.97 -4.12 -1.50
N LEU A 330 -34.54 -4.54 -0.30
CA LEU A 330 -34.35 -5.96 0.07
C LEU A 330 -35.64 -6.51 0.70
N TYR A 331 -35.83 -7.82 0.53
CA TYR A 331 -36.93 -8.56 1.14
C TYR A 331 -36.41 -9.70 2.00
N PRO A 332 -35.74 -9.39 3.14
CA PRO A 332 -35.16 -10.42 3.99
C PRO A 332 -36.24 -11.22 4.73
N THR A 333 -36.01 -12.52 4.85
CA THR A 333 -36.67 -13.35 5.85
C THR A 333 -36.22 -12.95 7.24
N ALA A 334 -36.87 -13.45 8.30
CA ALA A 334 -36.40 -13.24 9.68
C ALA A 334 -34.96 -13.74 9.89
N SER A 335 -34.61 -14.91 9.32
CA SER A 335 -33.26 -15.47 9.34
C SER A 335 -32.28 -14.60 8.58
N ASP A 336 -32.61 -14.10 7.38
CA ASP A 336 -31.74 -13.20 6.62
C ASP A 336 -31.50 -11.89 7.38
N LYS A 337 -32.53 -11.37 8.03
CA LYS A 337 -32.45 -10.13 8.81
C LYS A 337 -31.47 -10.28 9.97
N SER A 338 -31.55 -11.37 10.73
CA SER A 338 -30.61 -11.68 11.80
C SER A 338 -29.17 -11.78 11.28
N LYS A 339 -28.95 -12.58 10.21
CA LYS A 339 -27.64 -12.73 9.58
C LYS A 339 -27.07 -11.39 9.12
N LEU A 340 -27.89 -10.52 8.52
CA LEU A 340 -27.43 -9.19 8.07
C LEU A 340 -27.05 -8.30 9.25
N ILE A 341 -27.80 -8.32 10.35
CA ILE A 341 -27.46 -7.58 11.57
C ILE A 341 -26.12 -8.04 12.12
N ASP A 342 -25.89 -9.36 12.22
CA ASP A 342 -24.64 -9.93 12.69
C ASP A 342 -23.46 -9.55 11.79
N LEU A 343 -23.66 -9.58 10.47
CA LEU A 343 -22.66 -9.19 9.48
C LEU A 343 -22.31 -7.69 9.52
N VAL A 344 -23.29 -6.84 9.82
CA VAL A 344 -23.03 -5.40 10.05
C VAL A 344 -22.29 -5.20 11.37
N ASN A 345 -22.65 -5.94 12.42
CA ASN A 345 -21.99 -5.89 13.71
C ASN A 345 -20.54 -6.36 13.68
N LEU A 346 -20.15 -7.20 12.70
CA LEU A 346 -18.73 -7.50 12.47
C LEU A 346 -17.89 -6.24 12.26
N ARG A 347 -18.47 -5.13 11.80
CA ARG A 347 -17.74 -3.88 11.54
C ARG A 347 -18.12 -2.76 12.51
N LEU A 348 -19.35 -2.70 12.99
CA LEU A 348 -19.90 -1.61 13.79
C LEU A 348 -20.23 -2.02 15.22
N GLY A 349 -20.19 -3.31 15.56
CA GLY A 349 -20.41 -3.82 16.90
C GLY A 349 -19.25 -3.53 17.84
N GLU A 350 -19.47 -3.69 19.13
CA GLU A 350 -18.52 -3.35 20.19
C GLU A 350 -17.14 -3.98 20.01
N GLN A 351 -17.07 -5.27 19.70
CA GLN A 351 -15.80 -5.97 19.47
C GLN A 351 -15.01 -5.40 18.29
N ALA A 352 -15.71 -4.90 17.26
CA ALA A 352 -15.08 -4.24 16.14
C ALA A 352 -14.53 -2.88 16.54
N ILE A 353 -15.28 -2.11 17.32
CA ILE A 353 -14.83 -0.82 17.85
C ILE A 353 -13.57 -1.00 18.69
N ASP A 354 -13.53 -1.96 19.60
CA ASP A 354 -12.34 -2.23 20.43
C ASP A 354 -11.08 -2.52 19.61
N LYS A 355 -11.25 -3.09 18.42
CA LYS A 355 -10.14 -3.41 17.49
C LYS A 355 -9.78 -2.28 16.54
N THR A 356 -10.63 -1.24 16.39
CA THR A 356 -10.47 -0.25 15.30
C THR A 356 -10.75 1.20 15.73
N PHE A 357 -10.90 1.50 17.01
CA PHE A 357 -11.35 2.81 17.50
C PHE A 357 -10.43 4.00 17.16
N PHE A 358 -9.13 3.80 16.89
CA PHE A 358 -8.25 4.83 16.35
C PHE A 358 -8.41 5.05 14.85
N ASN A 359 -9.17 4.21 14.17
CA ASN A 359 -9.36 4.27 12.71
C ASN A 359 -8.04 4.23 11.91
N LEU A 360 -7.07 3.46 12.41
CA LEU A 360 -5.78 3.27 11.74
C LEU A 360 -5.93 2.38 10.51
N ASN A 361 -5.13 2.66 9.49
CA ASN A 361 -5.06 1.82 8.31
C ASN A 361 -3.64 1.83 7.72
N THR A 362 -3.27 0.77 7.03
CA THR A 362 -1.93 0.61 6.42
C THR A 362 -1.78 1.30 5.07
N GLN A 363 -2.73 2.17 4.67
CA GLN A 363 -2.71 2.87 3.37
C GLN A 363 -1.44 3.67 3.12
N LYS A 364 -0.86 4.27 4.17
CA LYS A 364 0.41 4.98 4.07
C LYS A 364 1.54 4.01 3.73
N CYS A 365 1.61 2.86 4.41
CA CYS A 365 2.57 1.79 4.13
C CYS A 365 2.34 1.19 2.74
N GLU A 366 1.09 0.86 2.37
CA GLU A 366 0.76 0.36 1.02
C GLU A 366 1.19 1.34 -0.08
N SER A 367 0.99 2.65 0.15
CA SER A 367 1.41 3.69 -0.78
C SER A 367 2.93 3.78 -0.91
N LEU A 368 3.67 3.62 0.19
CA LEU A 368 5.13 3.50 0.18
C LEU A 368 5.59 2.24 -0.54
N ASN A 369 4.92 1.11 -0.32
CA ASN A 369 5.19 -0.14 -1.03
C ASN A 369 5.09 0.04 -2.56
N ARG A 370 4.12 0.83 -3.03
CA ARG A 370 4.03 1.21 -4.46
C ARG A 370 5.21 2.08 -4.92
N SER A 371 5.72 2.96 -4.06
CA SER A 371 6.94 3.73 -4.35
C SER A 371 8.16 2.83 -4.41
N TYR A 372 8.27 1.86 -3.50
CA TYR A 372 9.37 0.89 -3.49
C TYR A 372 9.41 0.04 -4.77
N ILE A 373 8.25 -0.40 -5.28
CA ILE A 373 8.17 -1.21 -6.51
C ILE A 373 8.77 -0.49 -7.72
N LYS A 374 8.78 0.84 -7.75
CA LYS A 374 9.37 1.61 -8.86
C LYS A 374 10.89 1.45 -8.92
N SER A 375 11.57 1.41 -7.78
CA SER A 375 13.01 1.20 -7.69
C SER A 375 13.41 -0.26 -7.46
N ASN A 376 12.48 -1.08 -6.93
CA ASN A 376 12.62 -2.51 -6.66
C ASN A 376 11.46 -3.29 -7.28
N PRO A 377 11.44 -3.52 -8.60
CA PRO A 377 10.39 -4.33 -9.24
C PRO A 377 10.26 -5.70 -8.57
N LYS A 378 9.03 -6.12 -8.27
CA LYS A 378 8.76 -7.38 -7.55
C LYS A 378 9.30 -8.62 -8.24
N ALA A 379 9.44 -8.58 -9.57
CA ALA A 379 9.98 -9.67 -10.38
C ALA A 379 11.51 -9.77 -10.33
N VAL A 380 12.20 -8.82 -9.72
CA VAL A 380 13.65 -8.75 -9.69
C VAL A 380 14.16 -8.92 -8.27
N THR A 381 15.19 -9.76 -8.13
CA THR A 381 15.93 -9.94 -6.89
C THR A 381 17.27 -9.24 -6.99
N PHE A 382 17.55 -8.31 -6.07
CA PHE A 382 18.79 -7.54 -6.06
C PHE A 382 19.79 -8.15 -5.09
N THR A 383 20.92 -8.62 -5.61
CA THR A 383 22.02 -9.17 -4.77
C THR A 383 22.80 -8.09 -4.04
N ARG A 384 22.81 -6.88 -4.59
CA ARG A 384 23.44 -5.69 -4.02
C ARG A 384 22.52 -4.49 -4.23
N ASN A 385 22.64 -3.49 -3.39
CA ASN A 385 21.87 -2.24 -3.46
C ASN A 385 20.34 -2.41 -3.22
N PHE A 386 19.88 -3.55 -2.70
CA PHE A 386 18.47 -3.75 -2.39
C PHE A 386 17.97 -2.67 -1.44
N ARG A 387 18.64 -2.50 -0.29
CA ARG A 387 18.30 -1.48 0.71
C ARG A 387 18.43 -0.06 0.15
N ALA A 388 19.49 0.24 -0.59
CA ALA A 388 19.72 1.55 -1.18
C ALA A 388 18.56 1.95 -2.10
N ARG A 389 18.06 1.04 -2.94
CA ARG A 389 16.90 1.28 -3.80
C ARG A 389 15.62 1.58 -3.01
N VAL A 390 15.41 0.90 -1.89
CA VAL A 390 14.30 1.20 -0.97
C VAL A 390 14.47 2.60 -0.38
N LEU A 391 15.67 2.93 0.08
CA LEU A 391 15.97 4.22 0.68
C LEU A 391 15.87 5.38 -0.32
N CYS A 392 16.16 5.17 -1.61
CA CYS A 392 15.85 6.16 -2.65
C CYS A 392 14.37 6.57 -2.64
N ALA A 393 13.46 5.60 -2.52
CA ALA A 393 12.04 5.90 -2.44
C ALA A 393 11.67 6.60 -1.12
N VAL A 394 12.27 6.20 0.01
CA VAL A 394 12.08 6.88 1.31
C VAL A 394 12.53 8.33 1.24
N ILE A 395 13.73 8.60 0.72
CA ILE A 395 14.27 9.96 0.56
C ILE A 395 13.31 10.79 -0.31
N LYS A 396 12.88 10.25 -1.46
CA LYS A 396 12.00 10.94 -2.39
C LYS A 396 10.60 11.19 -1.81
N ASP A 397 10.04 10.26 -1.04
CA ASP A 397 8.75 10.46 -0.39
C ASP A 397 8.82 11.47 0.76
N THR A 398 9.94 11.50 1.51
CA THR A 398 10.13 12.40 2.65
C THR A 398 10.50 13.82 2.24
N LEU A 399 11.45 13.98 1.29
CA LEU A 399 11.98 15.29 0.88
C LEU A 399 11.33 15.85 -0.40
N GLY A 400 10.50 15.06 -1.08
CA GLY A 400 10.03 15.35 -2.42
C GLY A 400 11.12 15.13 -3.48
N PHE A 401 10.77 15.29 -4.76
CA PHE A 401 11.71 15.07 -5.87
C PHE A 401 12.89 16.04 -5.82
N GLN A 402 12.60 17.33 -5.68
CA GLN A 402 13.62 18.39 -5.62
C GLN A 402 14.58 18.19 -4.45
N GLY A 403 14.06 17.92 -3.25
CA GLY A 403 14.89 17.68 -2.06
C GLY A 403 15.75 16.42 -2.19
N ALA A 404 15.23 15.36 -2.81
CA ALA A 404 16.01 14.14 -3.06
C ALA A 404 17.18 14.40 -4.04
N VAL A 405 16.94 15.14 -5.11
CA VAL A 405 17.99 15.52 -6.08
C VAL A 405 19.02 16.42 -5.41
N ALA A 406 18.58 17.46 -4.70
CA ALA A 406 19.49 18.38 -3.99
C ALA A 406 20.37 17.63 -2.99
N ARG A 407 19.81 16.72 -2.17
CA ARG A 407 20.57 15.93 -1.19
C ARG A 407 21.60 15.00 -1.87
N SER A 408 21.28 14.44 -3.02
CA SER A 408 22.22 13.63 -3.82
C SER A 408 23.37 14.47 -4.33
N HIS A 409 23.08 15.65 -4.89
CA HIS A 409 24.12 16.56 -5.44
C HIS A 409 25.00 17.18 -4.36
N MET A 410 24.46 17.52 -3.19
CA MET A 410 25.28 18.01 -2.06
C MET A 410 26.39 17.03 -1.65
N ARG A 411 26.15 15.73 -1.78
CA ARG A 411 27.16 14.69 -1.45
C ARG A 411 28.15 14.46 -2.56
N THR A 412 27.84 14.85 -3.79
CA THR A 412 28.75 14.70 -4.94
C THR A 412 29.53 15.97 -5.27
N ALA A 413 29.32 17.04 -4.48
CA ALA A 413 29.84 18.39 -4.78
C ALA A 413 29.51 18.87 -6.21
N HIS A 414 28.48 18.28 -6.84
CA HIS A 414 28.10 18.64 -8.20
C HIS A 414 27.28 19.93 -8.20
N VAL A 415 27.76 20.92 -8.91
CA VAL A 415 27.06 22.19 -9.12
C VAL A 415 25.97 21.98 -10.19
N ILE A 416 24.72 22.17 -9.81
CA ILE A 416 23.59 22.11 -10.73
C ILE A 416 23.48 23.48 -11.40
N CYS A 417 23.54 23.53 -12.72
CA CYS A 417 23.37 24.79 -13.47
C CYS A 417 21.92 25.33 -13.33
N SER A 418 21.73 26.61 -13.62
CA SER A 418 20.44 27.31 -13.49
C SER A 418 19.31 26.64 -14.26
N GLU A 419 19.60 26.22 -15.48
CA GLU A 419 18.64 25.60 -16.39
C GLU A 419 18.14 24.28 -15.84
N VAL A 420 19.03 23.44 -15.31
CA VAL A 420 18.68 22.17 -14.68
C VAL A 420 17.92 22.39 -13.36
N LYS A 421 18.26 23.42 -12.57
CA LYS A 421 17.48 23.80 -11.38
C LYS A 421 16.04 24.14 -11.77
N THR A 422 15.85 24.97 -12.78
CA THR A 422 14.52 25.33 -13.29
C THR A 422 13.73 24.09 -13.74
N GLN A 423 14.38 23.17 -14.44
CA GLN A 423 13.72 21.90 -14.85
C GLN A 423 13.35 21.02 -13.66
N ILE A 424 14.20 20.92 -12.65
CA ILE A 424 13.92 20.18 -11.41
C ILE A 424 12.71 20.79 -10.68
N GLU A 425 12.65 22.10 -10.56
CA GLU A 425 11.55 22.84 -9.95
C GLU A 425 10.25 22.62 -10.74
N THR A 426 10.31 22.79 -12.06
CA THR A 426 9.16 22.58 -12.96
C THR A 426 8.62 21.15 -12.83
N HIS A 427 9.51 20.15 -12.85
CA HIS A 427 9.10 18.75 -12.68
C HIS A 427 8.56 18.46 -11.28
N SER A 428 9.15 19.06 -10.23
CA SER A 428 8.65 18.95 -8.85
C SER A 428 7.23 19.53 -8.74
N ASN A 429 7.01 20.72 -9.28
CA ASN A 429 5.71 21.38 -9.31
C ASN A 429 4.67 20.55 -10.09
N TYR A 430 5.08 19.95 -11.21
CA TYR A 430 4.23 19.02 -11.96
C TYR A 430 3.82 17.82 -11.11
N ILE A 431 4.76 17.17 -10.40
CA ILE A 431 4.44 16.05 -9.50
C ILE A 431 3.46 16.47 -8.40
N VAL A 432 3.67 17.62 -7.78
CA VAL A 432 2.79 18.17 -6.74
C VAL A 432 1.40 18.45 -7.31
N SER A 433 1.34 19.10 -8.47
CA SER A 433 0.08 19.37 -9.18
C SER A 433 -0.66 18.08 -9.54
N GLN A 434 0.03 17.07 -10.06
CA GLN A 434 -0.57 15.77 -10.36
C GLN A 434 -1.12 15.08 -9.09
N LYS A 435 -0.36 15.08 -7.99
CA LYS A 435 -0.84 14.54 -6.72
C LYS A 435 -2.08 15.29 -6.21
N SER A 436 -2.11 16.60 -6.35
CA SER A 436 -3.27 17.42 -5.98
C SER A 436 -4.46 17.13 -6.89
N TRP A 437 -4.26 17.12 -8.21
CA TRP A 437 -5.32 16.80 -9.17
C TRP A 437 -5.93 15.42 -8.94
N HIS A 438 -5.10 14.41 -8.67
CA HIS A 438 -5.58 13.05 -8.37
C HIS A 438 -6.46 12.96 -7.12
N LYS A 439 -6.37 13.91 -6.20
CA LYS A 439 -7.25 14.00 -5.03
C LYS A 439 -8.62 14.62 -5.34
N THR A 440 -8.78 15.27 -6.48
CA THR A 440 -10.03 15.95 -6.85
C THR A 440 -11.18 14.98 -7.15
N VAL A 441 -12.41 15.44 -6.95
CA VAL A 441 -13.62 14.67 -7.28
C VAL A 441 -13.69 14.37 -8.79
N ASN A 442 -13.24 15.31 -9.62
CA ASN A 442 -13.27 15.15 -11.08
C ASN A 442 -12.29 14.06 -11.54
N ALA A 443 -11.07 14.02 -11.00
CA ALA A 443 -10.12 12.96 -11.31
C ALA A 443 -10.62 11.58 -10.86
N LYS A 444 -11.27 11.49 -9.69
CA LYS A 444 -11.91 10.25 -9.22
C LYS A 444 -13.03 9.81 -10.15
N LYS A 445 -13.91 10.75 -10.60
CA LYS A 445 -14.95 10.46 -11.60
C LYS A 445 -14.36 10.00 -12.93
N ALA A 446 -13.34 10.69 -13.44
CA ALA A 446 -12.68 10.33 -14.70
C ALA A 446 -12.08 8.91 -14.66
N ARG A 447 -11.43 8.53 -13.55
CA ARG A 447 -10.90 7.16 -13.36
C ARG A 447 -11.99 6.11 -13.36
N VAL A 448 -13.08 6.35 -12.61
CA VAL A 448 -14.22 5.43 -12.57
C VAL A 448 -14.83 5.27 -13.96
N ASN A 449 -15.00 6.35 -14.70
CA ASN A 449 -15.54 6.30 -16.08
C ASN A 449 -14.60 5.53 -17.02
N LYS A 450 -13.28 5.77 -16.94
CA LYS A 450 -12.29 5.04 -17.74
C LYS A 450 -12.30 3.54 -17.45
N ILE A 451 -12.37 3.16 -16.18
CA ILE A 451 -12.48 1.75 -15.77
C ILE A 451 -13.78 1.14 -16.27
N SER A 452 -14.91 1.85 -16.13
CA SER A 452 -16.20 1.38 -16.65
C SER A 452 -16.18 1.18 -18.16
N GLN A 453 -15.55 2.09 -18.91
CA GLN A 453 -15.38 1.94 -20.37
C GLN A 453 -14.51 0.73 -20.71
N LEU A 454 -13.40 0.52 -20.01
CA LEU A 454 -12.54 -0.66 -20.21
C LEU A 454 -13.30 -1.97 -19.93
N ILE A 455 -14.13 -2.01 -18.88
CA ILE A 455 -14.94 -3.18 -18.56
C ILE A 455 -15.97 -3.44 -19.66
N CYS A 456 -16.69 -2.42 -20.12
CA CYS A 456 -17.63 -2.55 -21.24
C CYS A 456 -16.93 -3.07 -22.50
N THR A 457 -15.78 -2.50 -22.85
CA THR A 457 -15.00 -2.93 -24.01
C THR A 457 -14.56 -4.39 -23.89
N TYR A 458 -14.18 -4.83 -22.69
CA TYR A 458 -13.80 -6.21 -22.42
C TYR A 458 -15.01 -7.16 -22.50
N GLU A 459 -16.15 -6.77 -21.92
CA GLU A 459 -17.39 -7.56 -22.01
C GLU A 459 -17.87 -7.72 -23.45
N ASP A 460 -17.77 -6.66 -24.25
CA ASP A 460 -18.13 -6.70 -25.68
C ASP A 460 -17.15 -7.55 -26.51
N ALA A 461 -15.85 -7.51 -26.20
CA ALA A 461 -14.87 -8.36 -26.83
C ALA A 461 -15.08 -9.85 -26.44
N TRP A 462 -15.45 -10.11 -25.19
CA TRP A 462 -15.75 -11.44 -24.69
C TRP A 462 -17.04 -12.02 -25.31
N LYS A 463 -18.10 -11.20 -25.46
CA LYS A 463 -19.32 -11.59 -26.17
C LYS A 463 -19.02 -11.98 -27.61
N ARG A 464 -18.27 -11.15 -28.34
CA ARG A 464 -17.87 -11.43 -29.73
C ARG A 464 -17.04 -12.69 -29.85
N LYS A 465 -16.15 -12.99 -28.88
CA LYS A 465 -15.37 -14.23 -28.83
C LYS A 465 -16.27 -15.45 -28.65
N ASN A 466 -17.26 -15.36 -27.76
CA ASN A 466 -18.20 -16.46 -27.49
C ASN A 466 -19.15 -16.71 -28.67
N GLU A 467 -19.64 -15.68 -29.32
CA GLU A 467 -20.43 -15.79 -30.55
C GLU A 467 -19.64 -16.47 -31.68
N LYS A 468 -18.37 -16.12 -31.87
CA LYS A 468 -17.48 -16.79 -32.80
C LYS A 468 -17.26 -18.26 -32.43
N ASN A 469 -17.07 -18.58 -31.17
CA ASN A 469 -16.84 -19.98 -30.73
C ASN A 469 -18.14 -20.81 -30.84
N ALA A 470 -19.30 -20.26 -30.58
CA ALA A 470 -20.58 -20.91 -30.80
C ALA A 470 -20.81 -21.24 -32.27
N ASN A 471 -20.50 -20.29 -33.16
CA ASN A 471 -20.59 -20.49 -34.63
C ASN A 471 -19.57 -21.48 -35.19
N LEU A 472 -18.47 -21.77 -34.45
CA LEU A 472 -17.45 -22.76 -34.83
C LEU A 472 -17.71 -24.15 -34.23
N GLY A 473 -18.83 -24.37 -33.51
CA GLY A 473 -19.19 -25.66 -32.93
C GLY A 473 -18.21 -26.22 -31.87
N LYS A 474 -17.36 -25.38 -31.32
CA LYS A 474 -16.44 -25.75 -30.21
C LYS A 474 -17.14 -25.74 -28.88
N SER A 475 -17.06 -26.86 -28.16
CA SER A 475 -17.68 -27.05 -26.87
C SER A 475 -17.10 -26.11 -25.82
N THR A 476 -17.96 -25.69 -24.89
CA THR A 476 -17.69 -24.74 -23.79
C THR A 476 -16.76 -25.27 -22.70
N SER A 477 -16.16 -26.44 -22.85
CA SER A 477 -15.31 -27.10 -21.85
C SER A 477 -13.92 -26.49 -21.68
N GLU A 478 -13.46 -25.64 -22.60
CA GLU A 478 -12.16 -24.93 -22.49
C GLU A 478 -12.23 -23.59 -21.69
N MET A 479 -13.38 -23.27 -21.10
CA MET A 479 -13.61 -21.99 -20.42
C MET A 479 -13.19 -21.94 -18.95
N THR A 480 -12.47 -22.93 -18.45
CA THR A 480 -12.06 -22.98 -17.04
C THR A 480 -10.88 -22.07 -16.68
N TYR A 481 -10.19 -21.48 -17.66
CA TYR A 481 -8.97 -20.68 -17.42
C TYR A 481 -9.18 -19.21 -17.08
N GLN A 482 -10.40 -18.71 -17.01
CA GLN A 482 -10.68 -17.27 -16.76
C GLN A 482 -11.26 -16.95 -15.37
N LYS A 483 -11.20 -17.87 -14.43
CA LYS A 483 -11.72 -17.62 -13.07
C LYS A 483 -10.82 -16.74 -12.19
N ASP A 484 -9.58 -16.50 -12.58
CA ASP A 484 -8.58 -15.84 -11.72
C ASP A 484 -8.23 -14.39 -12.12
N MET A 485 -8.85 -13.86 -13.18
CA MET A 485 -8.84 -12.43 -13.43
C MET A 485 -10.00 -11.73 -12.71
N ASP A 486 -10.15 -11.93 -11.42
CA ASP A 486 -10.65 -10.88 -10.54
C ASP A 486 -9.55 -9.79 -10.54
N ILE A 487 -9.62 -8.92 -11.54
CA ILE A 487 -8.89 -7.66 -11.51
C ILE A 487 -9.22 -7.07 -10.15
N ASN A 488 -8.21 -6.98 -9.30
CA ASN A 488 -8.28 -6.32 -8.02
C ASN A 488 -8.67 -4.85 -8.27
N MET A 489 -9.96 -4.59 -8.47
CA MET A 489 -10.53 -3.24 -8.56
C MET A 489 -10.52 -2.54 -7.19
N ASP A 490 -9.91 -3.16 -6.19
CA ASP A 490 -9.77 -2.61 -4.84
C ASP A 490 -8.47 -1.81 -4.66
N ALA A 491 -7.74 -1.52 -5.74
CA ALA A 491 -6.54 -0.68 -5.68
C ALA A 491 -6.89 0.78 -5.96
N GLU A 492 -7.76 1.39 -5.13
CA GLU A 492 -7.77 2.86 -4.89
C GLU A 492 -8.73 3.23 -3.75
#